data_2b3b5764fc49513b61e8a3b76d0c8b8c
#
_entry.id   2b3b5764fc49513b61e8a3b76d0c8b8c
#
_cell.length_a   1.000
_cell.length_b   1.000
_cell.length_c   1.000
_cell.angle_alpha   90.00
_cell.angle_beta   90.00
_cell.angle_gamma   90.00
#
_symmetry.space_group_name_H-M   'P 1'
#
loop_
_entity.id
_entity.type
_entity.pdbx_description
1 polymer ?
#
loop_
_entity_poly.entity_id
_entity_poly.type
_entity_poly.pdbx_seq_one_letter_code
_entity_poly.pdbx_strand_id
1 'polypeptide(L)'
;SIPYGVGSALINAVYGGGQLSLFIGLLVVLALDTCVALSLSELASRYPTSSGIYHWSFRLLKTSGSRKLVSFVTGWIWLIGNWTISLSVNFGIASLIVATVSIFYPAWTASDWQLLLIFYAICLVVFMICFFADHLLPLIDTLSAAFSVVTCTTLAITLLVLAKTGRHDAYTGFVGYDPSYSGWEEHFTFFIGLLPPAYAFSALGMVTSMAEECTDPEIQIPTAISLVPV
;
A
#
# COMPACT_ATOMS: atom_id res chain seq x y z
N SER A 1 -1.87 -3.87 4.31
CA SER A 1 -2.74 -3.45 5.43
C SER A 1 -2.98 -1.96 5.36
N ILE A 2 -4.23 -1.56 5.25
CA ILE A 2 -4.68 -0.17 5.08
C ILE A 2 -4.11 0.78 6.17
N PRO A 3 -4.10 0.43 7.48
CA PRO A 3 -3.61 1.35 8.51
C PRO A 3 -2.14 1.74 8.32
N TYR A 4 -1.31 0.79 7.93
CA TYR A 4 0.10 1.04 7.68
C TYR A 4 0.31 1.86 6.39
N GLY A 5 -0.42 1.52 5.32
CA GLY A 5 -0.32 2.23 4.03
C GLY A 5 -0.62 3.72 4.17
N VAL A 6 -1.70 4.06 4.85
CA VAL A 6 -2.07 5.46 5.10
C VAL A 6 -1.15 6.10 6.13
N GLY A 7 -0.86 5.40 7.24
CA GLY A 7 -0.06 5.94 8.34
C GLY A 7 1.39 6.23 7.97
N SER A 8 2.04 5.34 7.22
CA SER A 8 3.44 5.52 6.80
C SER A 8 3.64 6.70 5.83
N ALA A 9 2.63 7.01 5.04
CA ALA A 9 2.66 8.08 4.08
C ALA A 9 2.02 9.39 4.59
N LEU A 10 1.53 9.43 5.85
CA LEU A 10 0.80 10.57 6.41
C LEU A 10 1.62 11.87 6.37
N ILE A 11 2.93 11.77 6.54
CA ILE A 11 3.83 12.93 6.46
C ILE A 11 3.74 13.61 5.08
N ASN A 12 3.60 12.81 4.01
CA ASN A 12 3.45 13.34 2.66
C ASN A 12 2.09 14.04 2.47
N ALA A 13 1.05 13.62 3.20
CA ALA A 13 -0.23 14.34 3.21
C ALA A 13 -0.11 15.71 3.85
N VAL A 14 0.66 15.82 4.94
CA VAL A 14 0.91 17.11 5.60
C VAL A 14 1.65 18.06 4.67
N TYR A 15 2.72 17.58 4.02
CA TYR A 15 3.46 18.37 3.02
C TYR A 15 2.64 18.63 1.75
N GLY A 16 1.72 17.76 1.41
CA GLY A 16 0.87 17.83 0.23
C GLY A 16 -0.37 18.71 0.37
N GLY A 17 -0.42 19.62 1.34
CA GLY A 17 -1.54 20.53 1.54
C GLY A 17 -2.52 20.12 2.65
N GLY A 18 -2.19 19.10 3.43
CA GLY A 18 -2.91 18.73 4.65
C GLY A 18 -4.19 17.92 4.43
N GLN A 19 -5.21 18.25 5.20
CA GLN A 19 -6.43 17.43 5.34
C GLN A 19 -7.29 17.38 4.08
N LEU A 20 -7.41 18.50 3.37
CA LEU A 20 -8.16 18.57 2.11
C LEU A 20 -7.56 17.63 1.07
N SER A 21 -6.23 17.67 0.90
CA SER A 21 -5.53 16.83 -0.08
C SER A 21 -5.65 15.35 0.25
N LEU A 22 -5.65 15.00 1.55
CA LEU A 22 -5.85 13.63 1.97
C LEU A 22 -7.27 13.15 1.69
N PHE A 23 -8.29 13.93 2.07
CA PHE A 23 -9.69 13.52 1.96
C PHE A 23 -10.18 13.53 0.50
N ILE A 24 -10.00 14.65 -0.21
CA ILE A 24 -10.38 14.73 -1.63
C ILE A 24 -9.48 13.84 -2.47
N GLY A 25 -8.18 13.77 -2.13
CA GLY A 25 -7.23 12.86 -2.76
C GLY A 25 -7.65 11.41 -2.66
N LEU A 26 -8.14 10.98 -1.49
CA LEU A 26 -8.67 9.63 -1.30
C LEU A 26 -9.85 9.35 -2.26
N LEU A 27 -10.79 10.28 -2.39
CA LEU A 27 -11.95 10.12 -3.28
C LEU A 27 -11.54 10.08 -4.77
N VAL A 28 -10.60 10.94 -5.16
CA VAL A 28 -10.09 10.98 -6.55
C VAL A 28 -9.35 9.69 -6.88
N VAL A 29 -8.44 9.26 -6.01
CA VAL A 29 -7.68 8.03 -6.21
C VAL A 29 -8.61 6.83 -6.19
N LEU A 30 -9.57 6.77 -5.26
CA LEU A 30 -10.57 5.71 -5.20
C LEU A 30 -11.34 5.57 -6.53
N ALA A 31 -11.78 6.68 -7.12
CA ALA A 31 -12.48 6.65 -8.40
C ALA A 31 -11.59 6.15 -9.55
N LEU A 32 -10.34 6.62 -9.61
CA LEU A 32 -9.37 6.18 -10.63
C LEU A 32 -8.99 4.71 -10.46
N ASP A 33 -8.70 4.29 -9.23
CA ASP A 33 -8.33 2.90 -8.95
C ASP A 33 -9.50 1.93 -9.13
N THR A 34 -10.73 2.37 -8.90
CA THR A 34 -11.92 1.57 -9.23
C THR A 34 -11.99 1.30 -10.74
N CYS A 35 -11.73 2.30 -11.59
CA CYS A 35 -11.68 2.10 -13.04
C CYS A 35 -10.57 1.11 -13.45
N VAL A 36 -9.39 1.21 -12.82
CA VAL A 36 -8.27 0.29 -13.05
C VAL A 36 -8.63 -1.11 -12.55
N ALA A 37 -9.19 -1.23 -11.35
CA ALA A 37 -9.61 -2.50 -10.76
C ALA A 37 -10.62 -3.24 -11.64
N LEU A 38 -11.63 -2.55 -12.16
CA LEU A 38 -12.62 -3.14 -13.07
C LEU A 38 -11.97 -3.65 -14.37
N SER A 39 -11.04 -2.87 -14.94
CA SER A 39 -10.31 -3.30 -16.14
C SER A 39 -9.42 -4.50 -15.88
N LEU A 40 -8.70 -4.53 -14.75
CA LEU A 40 -7.86 -5.66 -14.36
C LEU A 40 -8.69 -6.90 -14.01
N SER A 41 -9.85 -6.71 -13.38
CA SER A 41 -10.81 -7.76 -13.06
C SER A 41 -11.32 -8.47 -14.32
N GLU A 42 -11.66 -7.71 -15.37
CA GLU A 42 -12.06 -8.28 -16.65
C GLU A 42 -10.92 -9.09 -17.30
N LEU A 43 -9.70 -8.58 -17.25
CA LEU A 43 -8.54 -9.30 -17.77
C LEU A 43 -8.23 -10.56 -16.96
N ALA A 44 -8.36 -10.51 -15.64
CA ALA A 44 -8.15 -11.63 -14.74
C ALA A 44 -9.19 -12.74 -14.97
N SER A 45 -10.45 -12.38 -15.19
CA SER A 45 -11.51 -13.35 -15.56
C SER A 45 -11.22 -14.08 -16.85
N ARG A 46 -10.63 -13.38 -17.82
CA ARG A 46 -10.35 -13.96 -19.15
C ARG A 46 -9.04 -14.73 -19.20
N TYR A 47 -8.07 -14.34 -18.39
CA TYR A 47 -6.72 -14.93 -18.32
C TYR A 47 -6.28 -15.07 -16.86
N PRO A 48 -6.82 -16.04 -16.12
CA PRO A 48 -6.52 -16.26 -14.71
C PRO A 48 -5.14 -16.94 -14.56
N THR A 49 -4.09 -16.14 -14.52
CA THR A 49 -2.72 -16.65 -14.39
C THR A 49 -1.95 -15.86 -13.33
N SER A 50 -1.11 -16.53 -12.56
CA SER A 50 -0.21 -15.90 -11.58
C SER A 50 0.78 -14.91 -12.22
N SER A 51 1.08 -15.09 -13.50
CA SER A 51 1.89 -14.15 -14.28
C SER A 51 1.23 -12.79 -14.49
N GLY A 52 -0.07 -12.65 -14.26
CA GLY A 52 -0.81 -11.39 -14.20
C GLY A 52 -0.52 -10.42 -15.35
N ILE A 53 -0.16 -9.20 -14.99
CA ILE A 53 0.02 -8.06 -15.91
C ILE A 53 1.05 -8.37 -17.01
N TYR A 54 2.12 -9.11 -16.70
CA TYR A 54 3.12 -9.55 -17.65
C TYR A 54 2.51 -10.40 -18.78
N HIS A 55 1.69 -11.40 -18.43
CA HIS A 55 1.03 -12.28 -19.40
C HIS A 55 -0.03 -11.54 -20.20
N TRP A 56 -0.82 -10.67 -19.56
CA TRP A 56 -1.85 -9.87 -20.23
C TRP A 56 -1.26 -8.94 -21.27
N SER A 57 -0.14 -8.26 -20.96
CA SER A 57 0.55 -7.40 -21.93
C SER A 57 1.00 -8.19 -23.16
N PHE A 58 1.43 -9.43 -22.98
CA PHE A 58 1.77 -10.33 -24.10
C PHE A 58 0.55 -10.72 -24.93
N ARG A 59 -0.62 -10.96 -24.33
CA ARG A 59 -1.82 -11.42 -25.03
C ARG A 59 -2.55 -10.29 -25.76
N LEU A 60 -2.57 -9.08 -25.21
CA LEU A 60 -3.29 -7.95 -25.76
C LEU A 60 -2.65 -7.37 -27.02
N LEU A 61 -1.34 -7.46 -27.16
CA LEU A 61 -0.62 -6.90 -28.30
C LEU A 61 -0.72 -7.79 -29.54
N LYS A 62 -1.12 -7.20 -30.67
CA LYS A 62 -1.28 -7.91 -31.95
C LYS A 62 0.05 -8.10 -32.69
N THR A 63 1.00 -7.14 -32.60
CA THR A 63 2.25 -7.13 -33.36
C THR A 63 3.31 -8.00 -32.71
N SER A 64 3.76 -9.03 -33.40
CA SER A 64 4.66 -10.07 -32.87
C SER A 64 5.99 -9.51 -32.31
N GLY A 65 6.62 -8.51 -32.96
CA GLY A 65 7.85 -7.90 -32.49
C GLY A 65 7.70 -7.10 -31.21
N SER A 66 6.67 -6.26 -31.13
CA SER A 66 6.38 -5.42 -29.97
C SER A 66 5.87 -6.23 -28.78
N ARG A 67 5.16 -7.33 -29.02
CA ARG A 67 4.59 -8.22 -28.00
C ARG A 67 5.65 -8.71 -27.00
N LYS A 68 6.77 -9.25 -27.51
CA LYS A 68 7.85 -9.78 -26.66
C LYS A 68 8.53 -8.67 -25.86
N LEU A 69 8.85 -7.56 -26.53
CA LEU A 69 9.53 -6.43 -25.89
C LEU A 69 8.68 -5.78 -24.79
N VAL A 70 7.43 -5.45 -25.09
CA VAL A 70 6.55 -4.81 -24.11
C VAL A 70 6.28 -5.75 -22.92
N SER A 71 5.99 -7.02 -23.16
CA SER A 71 5.81 -7.99 -22.09
C SER A 71 7.05 -8.12 -21.21
N PHE A 72 8.24 -8.19 -21.80
CA PHE A 72 9.51 -8.25 -21.07
C PHE A 72 9.74 -7.01 -20.21
N VAL A 73 9.55 -5.80 -20.77
CA VAL A 73 9.68 -4.54 -20.03
C VAL A 73 8.65 -4.45 -18.91
N THR A 74 7.39 -4.81 -19.17
CA THR A 74 6.34 -4.85 -18.15
C THR A 74 6.68 -5.81 -17.01
N GLY A 75 7.21 -6.99 -17.32
CA GLY A 75 7.66 -7.96 -16.32
C GLY A 75 8.76 -7.40 -15.41
N TRP A 76 9.75 -6.73 -15.97
CA TRP A 76 10.81 -6.10 -15.19
C TRP A 76 10.31 -4.94 -14.33
N ILE A 77 9.47 -4.07 -14.88
CA ILE A 77 8.86 -2.96 -14.11
C ILE A 77 8.05 -3.53 -12.95
N TRP A 78 7.25 -4.57 -13.20
CA TRP A 78 6.47 -5.25 -12.18
C TRP A 78 7.34 -5.86 -11.08
N LEU A 79 8.41 -6.54 -11.45
CA LEU A 79 9.35 -7.14 -10.50
C LEU A 79 10.02 -6.08 -9.62
N ILE A 80 10.55 -5.01 -10.23
CA ILE A 80 11.19 -3.92 -9.51
C ILE A 80 10.18 -3.22 -8.58
N GLY A 81 8.94 -3.01 -9.04
CA GLY A 81 7.87 -2.44 -8.24
C GLY A 81 7.59 -3.26 -6.98
N ASN A 82 7.43 -4.59 -7.12
CA ASN A 82 7.20 -5.48 -5.98
C ASN A 82 8.38 -5.50 -4.99
N TRP A 83 9.61 -5.50 -5.49
CA TRP A 83 10.80 -5.40 -4.63
C TRP A 83 10.85 -4.09 -3.86
N THR A 84 10.55 -2.99 -4.52
CA THR A 84 10.55 -1.65 -3.90
C THR A 84 9.48 -1.54 -2.82
N ILE A 85 8.28 -2.08 -3.05
CA ILE A 85 7.21 -2.12 -2.04
C ILE A 85 7.65 -2.97 -0.84
N SER A 86 8.18 -4.16 -1.06
CA SER A 86 8.65 -5.04 0.01
C SER A 86 9.76 -4.38 0.84
N LEU A 87 10.73 -3.73 0.17
CA LEU A 87 11.78 -2.96 0.82
C LEU A 87 11.20 -1.84 1.69
N SER A 88 10.28 -1.06 1.13
CA SER A 88 9.64 0.07 1.82
C SER A 88 8.88 -0.37 3.07
N VAL A 89 8.10 -1.45 2.99
CA VAL A 89 7.35 -1.97 4.14
C VAL A 89 8.28 -2.47 5.23
N ASN A 90 9.30 -3.26 4.90
CA ASN A 90 10.25 -3.80 5.87
C ASN A 90 11.07 -2.68 6.54
N PHE A 91 11.50 -1.69 5.77
CA PHE A 91 12.21 -0.54 6.31
C PHE A 91 11.31 0.32 7.22
N GLY A 92 10.05 0.50 6.83
CA GLY A 92 9.08 1.20 7.66
C GLY A 92 8.80 0.50 8.98
N ILE A 93 8.74 -0.84 9.02
CA ILE A 93 8.62 -1.61 10.27
C ILE A 93 9.87 -1.43 11.13
N ALA A 94 11.07 -1.45 10.53
CA ALA A 94 12.31 -1.20 11.26
C ALA A 94 12.31 0.20 11.91
N SER A 95 11.91 1.23 11.17
CA SER A 95 11.78 2.59 11.67
C SER A 95 10.72 2.71 12.77
N LEU A 96 9.60 1.99 12.65
CA LEU A 96 8.56 1.95 13.68
C LEU A 96 9.07 1.31 14.99
N ILE A 97 9.87 0.26 14.92
CA ILE A 97 10.50 -0.36 16.10
C ILE A 97 11.43 0.65 16.79
N VAL A 98 12.29 1.32 16.02
CA VAL A 98 13.19 2.35 16.57
C VAL A 98 12.40 3.48 17.22
N ALA A 99 11.35 3.98 16.54
CA ALA A 99 10.49 5.03 17.09
C ALA A 99 9.79 4.57 18.39
N THR A 100 9.34 3.33 18.44
CA THR A 100 8.71 2.79 19.66
C THR A 100 9.69 2.71 20.82
N VAL A 101 10.92 2.25 20.57
CA VAL A 101 11.96 2.19 21.61
C VAL A 101 12.30 3.59 22.11
N SER A 102 12.38 4.60 21.24
CA SER A 102 12.70 5.97 21.63
C SER A 102 11.62 6.63 22.51
N ILE A 103 10.37 6.18 22.44
CA ILE A 103 9.31 6.63 23.36
C ILE A 103 9.60 6.20 24.80
N PHE A 104 10.09 4.97 25.01
CA PHE A 104 10.40 4.45 26.33
C PHE A 104 11.78 4.89 26.85
N TYR A 105 12.72 5.15 25.94
CA TYR A 105 14.08 5.58 26.23
C TYR A 105 14.45 6.84 25.46
N PRO A 106 13.99 8.04 25.89
CA PRO A 106 14.19 9.29 25.14
C PRO A 106 15.66 9.72 24.96
N ALA A 107 16.56 9.22 25.81
CA ALA A 107 17.98 9.47 25.68
C ALA A 107 18.69 8.58 24.63
N TRP A 108 18.01 7.55 24.12
CA TRP A 108 18.56 6.64 23.11
C TRP A 108 18.14 7.08 21.71
N THR A 109 19.12 7.30 20.86
CA THR A 109 18.93 7.54 19.43
C THR A 109 19.62 6.42 18.66
N ALA A 110 18.87 5.74 17.81
CA ALA A 110 19.44 4.69 16.98
C ALA A 110 20.44 5.28 15.98
N SER A 111 21.61 4.66 15.88
CA SER A 111 22.57 4.94 14.81
C SER A 111 22.10 4.26 13.50
N ASP A 112 22.54 4.78 12.36
CA ASP A 112 22.15 4.27 11.03
C ASP A 112 22.45 2.76 10.86
N TRP A 113 23.58 2.30 11.40
CA TRP A 113 23.94 0.88 11.36
C TRP A 113 23.01 -0.01 12.22
N GLN A 114 22.48 0.51 13.34
CA GLN A 114 21.53 -0.22 14.18
C GLN A 114 20.17 -0.37 13.46
N LEU A 115 19.70 0.70 12.81
CA LEU A 115 18.51 0.65 11.97
C LEU A 115 18.68 -0.38 10.85
N LEU A 116 19.84 -0.41 10.20
CA LEU A 116 20.17 -1.38 9.16
C LEU A 116 20.15 -2.82 9.67
N LEU A 117 20.70 -3.08 10.85
CA LEU A 117 20.67 -4.41 11.46
C LEU A 117 19.25 -4.86 11.80
N ILE A 118 18.40 -3.97 12.33
CA ILE A 118 16.99 -4.27 12.58
C ILE A 118 16.28 -4.61 11.27
N PHE A 119 16.53 -3.83 10.22
CA PHE A 119 15.99 -4.09 8.90
C PHE A 119 16.39 -5.47 8.37
N TYR A 120 17.68 -5.84 8.44
CA TYR A 120 18.13 -7.16 8.02
C TYR A 120 17.55 -8.29 8.87
N ALA A 121 17.38 -8.08 10.16
CA ALA A 121 16.74 -9.05 11.05
C ALA A 121 15.28 -9.29 10.62
N ILE A 122 14.53 -8.22 10.31
CA ILE A 122 13.15 -8.34 9.79
C ILE A 122 13.12 -9.10 8.47
N CYS A 123 13.99 -8.75 7.52
CA CYS A 123 14.08 -9.44 6.24
C CYS A 123 14.38 -10.93 6.42
N LEU A 124 15.27 -11.28 7.35
CA LEU A 124 15.62 -12.65 7.66
C LEU A 124 14.42 -13.40 8.26
N VAL A 125 13.70 -12.80 9.20
CA VAL A 125 12.48 -13.40 9.81
C VAL A 125 11.42 -13.65 8.74
N VAL A 126 11.15 -12.66 7.87
CA VAL A 126 10.19 -12.81 6.76
C VAL A 126 10.63 -13.91 5.82
N PHE A 127 11.90 -13.95 5.44
CA PHE A 127 12.44 -15.02 4.61
C PHE A 127 12.27 -16.40 5.25
N MET A 128 12.58 -16.55 6.53
CA MET A 128 12.43 -17.82 7.25
C MET A 128 10.97 -18.27 7.31
N ILE A 129 10.03 -17.35 7.54
CA ILE A 129 8.59 -17.65 7.53
C ILE A 129 8.16 -18.13 6.14
N CYS A 130 8.50 -17.39 5.08
CA CYS A 130 8.12 -17.74 3.71
C CYS A 130 8.76 -19.07 3.25
N PHE A 131 9.98 -19.38 3.70
CA PHE A 131 10.69 -20.57 3.25
C PHE A 131 10.31 -21.85 4.03
N PHE A 132 10.16 -21.77 5.36
CA PHE A 132 9.91 -22.93 6.21
C PHE A 132 8.46 -23.10 6.63
N ALA A 133 7.68 -22.03 6.64
CA ALA A 133 6.34 -22.00 7.17
C ALA A 133 5.28 -21.61 6.12
N ASP A 134 5.54 -21.92 4.86
CA ASP A 134 4.65 -21.60 3.73
C ASP A 134 3.21 -22.09 3.98
N HIS A 135 3.05 -23.30 4.53
CA HIS A 135 1.75 -23.87 4.89
C HIS A 135 0.98 -23.07 5.95
N LEU A 136 1.64 -22.19 6.71
CA LEU A 136 1.01 -21.32 7.71
C LEU A 136 0.60 -19.97 7.13
N LEU A 137 1.01 -19.60 5.91
CA LEU A 137 0.72 -18.30 5.30
C LEU A 137 -0.79 -18.00 5.27
N PRO A 138 -1.69 -18.91 4.88
CA PRO A 138 -3.13 -18.64 4.87
C PRO A 138 -3.69 -18.33 6.28
N LEU A 139 -3.17 -18.99 7.31
CA LEU A 139 -3.55 -18.73 8.69
C LEU A 139 -3.01 -17.36 9.15
N ILE A 140 -1.75 -17.06 8.83
CA ILE A 140 -1.11 -15.77 9.16
C ILE A 140 -1.87 -14.63 8.49
N ASP A 141 -2.27 -14.78 7.22
CA ASP A 141 -3.02 -13.76 6.48
C ASP A 141 -4.40 -13.53 7.08
N THR A 142 -5.12 -14.60 7.42
CA THR A 142 -6.44 -14.51 8.06
C THR A 142 -6.35 -13.80 9.43
N LEU A 143 -5.38 -14.20 10.26
CA LEU A 143 -5.15 -13.56 11.55
C LEU A 143 -4.72 -12.11 11.41
N SER A 144 -3.87 -11.80 10.42
CA SER A 144 -3.42 -10.44 10.14
C SER A 144 -4.58 -9.55 9.67
N ALA A 145 -5.49 -10.08 8.86
CA ALA A 145 -6.69 -9.36 8.43
C ALA A 145 -7.60 -9.03 9.63
N ALA A 146 -7.89 -10.02 10.48
CA ALA A 146 -8.68 -9.82 11.70
C ALA A 146 -8.03 -8.80 12.64
N PHE A 147 -6.71 -8.94 12.87
CA PHE A 147 -5.93 -8.02 13.69
C PHE A 147 -5.95 -6.58 13.12
N SER A 148 -5.86 -6.43 11.82
CA SER A 148 -5.94 -5.10 11.16
C SER A 148 -7.27 -4.41 11.41
N VAL A 149 -8.39 -5.15 11.29
CA VAL A 149 -9.74 -4.59 11.57
C VAL A 149 -9.86 -4.17 13.03
N VAL A 150 -9.44 -5.01 13.97
CA VAL A 150 -9.47 -4.71 15.41
C VAL A 150 -8.60 -3.49 15.71
N THR A 151 -7.39 -3.44 15.16
CA THR A 151 -6.46 -2.31 15.40
C THR A 151 -7.00 -1.01 14.83
N CYS A 152 -7.54 -1.01 13.60
CA CYS A 152 -8.17 0.17 13.00
C CYS A 152 -9.33 0.70 13.86
N THR A 153 -10.20 -0.21 14.28
CA THR A 153 -11.36 0.16 15.11
C THR A 153 -10.92 0.71 16.45
N THR A 154 -9.96 0.05 17.10
CA THR A 154 -9.40 0.51 18.39
C THR A 154 -8.73 1.87 18.25
N LEU A 155 -7.94 2.10 17.21
CA LEU A 155 -7.31 3.41 16.94
C LEU A 155 -8.37 4.49 16.72
N ALA A 156 -9.38 4.22 15.91
CA ALA A 156 -10.45 5.18 15.64
C ALA A 156 -11.20 5.57 16.95
N ILE A 157 -11.57 4.59 17.77
CA ILE A 157 -12.23 4.83 19.05
C ILE A 157 -11.31 5.60 20.00
N THR A 158 -10.05 5.17 20.11
CA THR A 158 -9.07 5.82 21.00
C THR A 158 -8.85 7.28 20.63
N LEU A 159 -8.68 7.58 19.33
CA LEU A 159 -8.51 8.95 18.85
C LEU A 159 -9.77 9.79 19.11
N LEU A 160 -10.96 9.25 18.89
CA LEU A 160 -12.22 9.97 19.13
C LEU A 160 -12.43 10.29 20.63
N VAL A 161 -12.02 9.39 21.53
CA VAL A 161 -12.21 9.54 22.97
C VAL A 161 -11.12 10.39 23.62
N LEU A 162 -9.85 10.15 23.26
CA LEU A 162 -8.70 10.77 23.91
C LEU A 162 -8.33 12.13 23.33
N ALA A 163 -8.61 12.41 22.05
CA ALA A 163 -8.33 13.69 21.43
C ALA A 163 -9.27 14.79 21.94
N LYS A 164 -9.07 15.22 23.19
CA LYS A 164 -9.85 16.30 23.82
C LYS A 164 -9.32 17.69 23.48
N THR A 165 -8.03 17.80 23.22
CA THR A 165 -7.35 19.05 22.83
C THR A 165 -7.02 19.01 21.34
N GLY A 166 -7.12 20.17 20.67
CA GLY A 166 -6.79 20.27 19.24
C GLY A 166 -7.89 19.79 18.29
N ARG A 167 -9.14 19.67 18.78
CA ARG A 167 -10.28 19.46 17.87
C ARG A 167 -10.50 20.73 17.08
N HIS A 168 -10.26 20.63 15.79
CA HIS A 168 -10.56 21.69 14.85
C HIS A 168 -12.03 21.62 14.43
N ASP A 169 -12.55 22.76 13.96
CA ASP A 169 -13.89 22.83 13.37
C ASP A 169 -13.96 21.93 12.12
N ALA A 170 -15.16 21.46 11.80
CA ALA A 170 -15.40 20.59 10.65
C ALA A 170 -14.88 21.23 9.34
N TYR A 171 -14.99 22.55 9.20
CA TYR A 171 -14.44 23.26 8.07
C TYR A 171 -12.91 23.04 7.92
N THR A 172 -12.16 23.20 9.00
CA THR A 172 -10.70 22.99 8.99
C THR A 172 -10.36 21.52 8.72
N GLY A 173 -11.20 20.59 9.23
CA GLY A 173 -11.01 19.13 9.05
C GLY A 173 -11.19 18.63 7.62
N PHE A 174 -12.07 19.26 6.82
CA PHE A 174 -12.39 18.81 5.47
C PHE A 174 -11.92 19.73 4.37
N VAL A 175 -11.77 21.04 4.65
CA VAL A 175 -11.47 22.07 3.65
C VAL A 175 -10.12 22.75 3.91
N GLY A 176 -9.51 22.51 5.09
CA GLY A 176 -8.21 23.10 5.42
C GLY A 176 -7.13 22.67 4.45
N TYR A 177 -6.61 23.63 3.67
CA TYR A 177 -5.53 23.44 2.70
C TYR A 177 -4.39 24.39 3.04
N ASP A 178 -3.21 23.85 3.33
CA ASP A 178 -2.02 24.62 3.64
C ASP A 178 -0.82 24.11 2.82
N PRO A 179 -0.51 24.77 1.70
CA PRO A 179 0.60 24.39 0.82
C PRO A 179 1.97 24.90 1.31
N SER A 180 2.02 25.67 2.40
CA SER A 180 3.22 26.38 2.84
C SER A 180 4.42 25.48 3.18
N TYR A 181 4.16 24.25 3.56
CA TYR A 181 5.19 23.28 3.95
C TYR A 181 5.84 22.54 2.79
N SER A 182 5.25 22.57 1.58
CA SER A 182 5.72 21.77 0.45
C SER A 182 6.93 22.34 -0.27
N GLY A 183 7.09 23.66 -0.26
CA GLY A 183 8.08 24.37 -1.07
C GLY A 183 7.81 24.37 -2.58
N TRP A 184 6.68 23.79 -3.01
CA TRP A 184 6.21 23.76 -4.39
C TRP A 184 5.07 24.74 -4.61
N GLU A 185 4.76 25.01 -5.88
CA GLU A 185 3.62 25.85 -6.25
C GLU A 185 2.31 25.24 -5.72
N GLU A 186 1.40 26.10 -5.28
CA GLU A 186 0.16 25.73 -4.60
C GLU A 186 -0.64 24.65 -5.33
N HIS A 187 -0.81 24.78 -6.63
CA HIS A 187 -1.56 23.82 -7.43
C HIS A 187 -0.85 22.47 -7.58
N PHE A 188 0.48 22.46 -7.60
CA PHE A 188 1.24 21.22 -7.70
C PHE A 188 1.29 20.46 -6.37
N THR A 189 1.25 21.17 -5.25
CA THR A 189 1.24 20.60 -3.91
C THR A 189 0.10 19.61 -3.70
N PHE A 190 -1.08 19.88 -4.30
CA PHE A 190 -2.20 18.94 -4.22
C PHE A 190 -1.86 17.55 -4.78
N PHE A 191 -1.11 17.47 -5.89
CA PHE A 191 -0.70 16.18 -6.46
C PHE A 191 0.27 15.40 -5.56
N ILE A 192 1.08 16.08 -4.76
CA ILE A 192 1.93 15.44 -3.74
C ILE A 192 1.05 14.80 -2.65
N GLY A 193 -0.04 15.46 -2.29
CA GLY A 193 -1.02 14.96 -1.33
C GLY A 193 -1.82 13.74 -1.80
N LEU A 194 -1.80 13.40 -3.10
CA LEU A 194 -2.40 12.17 -3.63
C LEU A 194 -1.54 10.92 -3.35
N LEU A 195 -0.28 11.08 -2.98
CA LEU A 195 0.64 9.96 -2.79
C LEU A 195 0.19 8.97 -1.70
N PRO A 196 -0.25 9.39 -0.48
CA PRO A 196 -0.73 8.48 0.53
C PRO A 196 -1.94 7.63 0.11
N PRO A 197 -3.01 8.19 -0.47
CA PRO A 197 -4.10 7.40 -1.05
C PRO A 197 -3.64 6.45 -2.14
N ALA A 198 -2.82 6.90 -3.09
CA ALA A 198 -2.31 6.07 -4.17
C ALA A 198 -1.46 4.89 -3.64
N TYR A 199 -0.67 5.13 -2.59
CA TYR A 199 0.10 4.07 -1.94
C TYR A 199 -0.81 3.04 -1.26
N ALA A 200 -1.92 3.46 -0.66
CA ALA A 200 -2.87 2.56 0.00
C ALA A 200 -3.52 1.57 -1.00
N PHE A 201 -3.78 1.99 -2.23
CA PHE A 201 -4.38 1.15 -3.28
C PHE A 201 -3.36 0.47 -4.22
N SER A 202 -2.07 0.66 -4.03
CA SER A 202 -1.01 0.15 -4.92
C SER A 202 -0.95 -1.38 -5.06
N ALA A 203 -1.59 -2.13 -4.18
CA ALA A 203 -1.56 -3.59 -4.14
C ALA A 203 -2.55 -4.30 -5.09
N LEU A 204 -3.35 -3.57 -5.87
CA LEU A 204 -4.38 -4.14 -6.76
C LEU A 204 -3.86 -5.28 -7.65
N GLY A 205 -2.70 -5.08 -8.27
CA GLY A 205 -2.12 -6.08 -9.16
C GLY A 205 -1.54 -7.30 -8.45
N MET A 206 -1.23 -7.21 -7.15
CA MET A 206 -0.64 -8.33 -6.40
C MET A 206 -1.64 -9.47 -6.17
N VAL A 207 -2.94 -9.19 -6.18
CA VAL A 207 -3.99 -10.20 -6.04
C VAL A 207 -3.89 -11.26 -7.14
N THR A 208 -3.41 -10.90 -8.33
CA THR A 208 -3.29 -11.83 -9.45
C THR A 208 -2.23 -12.92 -9.23
N SER A 209 -1.22 -12.67 -8.43
CA SER A 209 -0.18 -13.67 -8.13
C SER A 209 -0.71 -14.87 -7.36
N MET A 210 -1.87 -14.74 -6.68
CA MET A 210 -2.52 -15.82 -5.93
C MET A 210 -3.40 -16.71 -6.82
N ALA A 211 -3.43 -16.51 -8.13
CA ALA A 211 -4.32 -17.25 -9.04
C ALA A 211 -4.10 -18.77 -9.03
N GLU A 212 -2.89 -19.23 -8.74
CA GLU A 212 -2.57 -20.66 -8.67
C GLU A 212 -2.97 -21.31 -7.34
N GLU A 213 -3.23 -20.51 -6.31
CA GLU A 213 -3.63 -20.97 -4.97
C GLU A 213 -5.16 -21.02 -4.81
N CYS A 214 -5.91 -20.40 -5.75
CA CYS A 214 -7.36 -20.35 -5.72
C CYS A 214 -8.00 -21.57 -6.39
N THR A 215 -9.10 -22.07 -5.84
CA THR A 215 -9.86 -23.19 -6.42
C THR A 215 -10.56 -22.80 -7.72
N ASP A 216 -11.15 -21.59 -7.78
CA ASP A 216 -11.85 -21.03 -8.94
C ASP A 216 -11.30 -19.65 -9.30
N PRO A 217 -10.07 -19.58 -9.87
CA PRO A 217 -9.39 -18.31 -10.10
C PRO A 217 -10.13 -17.38 -11.06
N GLU A 218 -10.92 -17.91 -11.99
CA GLU A 218 -11.74 -17.15 -12.97
C GLU A 218 -12.82 -16.31 -12.31
N ILE A 219 -13.25 -16.67 -11.09
CA ILE A 219 -14.31 -15.99 -10.34
C ILE A 219 -13.72 -15.25 -9.12
N GLN A 220 -12.85 -15.94 -8.38
CA GLN A 220 -12.34 -15.42 -7.11
C GLN A 220 -11.39 -14.22 -7.30
N ILE A 221 -10.47 -14.31 -8.26
CA ILE A 221 -9.51 -13.22 -8.52
C ILE A 221 -10.19 -11.94 -9.01
N PRO A 222 -11.08 -11.98 -10.04
CA PRO A 222 -11.81 -10.79 -10.46
C PRO A 222 -12.66 -10.18 -9.34
N THR A 223 -13.31 -11.01 -8.55
CA THR A 223 -14.11 -10.55 -7.41
C THR A 223 -13.24 -9.87 -6.38
N ALA A 224 -12.10 -10.48 -6.02
CA ALA A 224 -11.15 -9.90 -5.07
C ALA A 224 -10.61 -8.56 -5.57
N ILE A 225 -10.18 -8.46 -6.83
CA ILE A 225 -9.67 -7.21 -7.42
C ILE A 225 -10.75 -6.11 -7.40
N SER A 226 -11.99 -6.44 -7.74
CA SER A 226 -13.09 -5.47 -7.77
C SER A 226 -13.51 -4.98 -6.37
N LEU A 227 -13.25 -5.77 -5.32
CA LEU A 227 -13.56 -5.43 -3.93
C LEU A 227 -12.45 -4.62 -3.24
N VAL A 228 -11.24 -4.59 -3.77
CA VAL A 228 -10.12 -3.84 -3.13
C VAL A 228 -10.42 -2.35 -2.96
N PRO A 229 -11.09 -1.64 -3.89
CA PRO A 229 -11.41 -0.23 -3.71
C PRO A 229 -12.60 0.04 -2.77
N VAL A 230 -13.34 -0.98 -2.36
CA VAL A 230 -14.56 -0.88 -1.53
C VAL A 230 -14.23 -1.12 -0.07
#